data_3ff4f448df99aed04de9218fa5a5923d
#
_entry.id   3ff4f448df99aed04de9218fa5a5923d
#
_cell.length_a   1.000
_cell.length_b   1.000
_cell.length_c   1.000
_cell.angle_alpha   90.00
_cell.angle_beta   90.00
_cell.angle_gamma   90.00
#
_symmetry.space_group_name_H-M   'P 1'
#
loop_
_entity.id
_entity.type
_entity.pdbx_description
1 polymer ?
#
loop_
_entity_poly.entity_id
_entity_poly.type
_entity_poly.pdbx_seq_one_letter_code
_entity_poly.pdbx_strand_id
1 'polypeptide(L)'
;MKRRVIATLTLFAGICAAVAPAAIAADLTGVGFLDQAAVANLPAFVSANQQVSAYKAQLETQFESAMRRARTDADKQRISLQYQEEFSDKQNEVMGPLFARAQAAIASVSAAKNLSIVVDKRIVIYGGQDITSDVVSAVRSSAAINAPQASPPPSAIGFVDQSALANSADVKKASDQLQDFQKAQQPIYAARFKSAKNDVDKQQVMADYNKAVQDEQNKLLQPLINQTKAATAGVARSKNLLLVVDRADVVFGGTDITQDVQNALNK
;
A
#
# COMPACT_ATOMS: atom_id res chain seq x y z
N MET A 1 17.39 3.65 -25.63
CA MET A 1 17.16 3.60 -24.18
C MET A 1 15.72 4.03 -23.92
N LYS A 2 14.80 3.08 -23.82
CA LYS A 2 13.37 3.37 -23.54
C LYS A 2 13.21 3.40 -22.01
N ARG A 3 13.25 4.57 -21.41
CA ARG A 3 12.84 4.76 -20.02
C ARG A 3 11.32 4.52 -19.95
N ARG A 4 10.93 3.37 -19.42
CA ARG A 4 9.56 3.14 -18.98
C ARG A 4 9.33 4.04 -17.77
N VAL A 5 8.62 5.14 -17.96
CA VAL A 5 8.04 5.92 -16.88
C VAL A 5 6.92 5.05 -16.32
N ILE A 6 7.23 4.31 -15.26
CA ILE A 6 6.20 3.70 -14.41
C ILE A 6 5.60 4.89 -13.64
N ALA A 7 4.48 5.40 -14.14
CA ALA A 7 3.64 6.29 -13.37
C ALA A 7 3.05 5.46 -12.23
N THR A 8 3.74 5.46 -11.09
CA THR A 8 3.16 5.00 -9.83
C THR A 8 1.97 5.90 -9.54
N LEU A 9 0.78 5.35 -9.74
CA LEU A 9 -0.49 5.97 -9.43
C LEU A 9 -0.63 6.00 -7.90
N THR A 10 -0.02 6.99 -7.25
CA THR A 10 -0.31 7.35 -5.87
C THR A 10 -1.62 8.15 -5.88
N LEU A 11 -2.71 7.43 -6.07
CA LEU A 11 -4.04 8.01 -5.99
C LEU A 11 -4.73 7.36 -4.81
N PHE A 12 -4.79 8.06 -3.72
CA PHE A 12 -5.72 7.89 -2.61
C PHE A 12 -5.08 8.35 -1.29
N ALA A 13 -4.78 9.64 -1.19
CA ALA A 13 -4.63 10.27 0.11
C ALA A 13 -6.02 10.77 0.54
N GLY A 14 -6.55 10.20 1.61
CA GLY A 14 -7.63 10.80 2.39
C GLY A 14 -9.04 10.38 2.02
N ILE A 15 -9.47 9.17 2.40
CA ILE A 15 -10.90 8.88 2.63
C ILE A 15 -11.14 8.90 4.14
N CYS A 16 -11.27 10.09 4.72
CA CYS A 16 -12.00 10.25 5.97
C CYS A 16 -13.45 10.57 5.62
N ALA A 17 -14.30 9.57 5.47
CA ALA A 17 -15.75 9.76 5.42
C ALA A 17 -16.27 9.86 6.85
N ALA A 18 -16.34 11.08 7.41
CA ALA A 18 -17.04 11.32 8.65
C ALA A 18 -18.56 11.19 8.38
N VAL A 19 -19.14 10.10 8.83
CA VAL A 19 -20.61 9.94 8.93
C VAL A 19 -20.98 10.32 10.35
N ALA A 20 -21.62 11.49 10.52
CA ALA A 20 -22.20 11.88 11.79
C ALA A 20 -23.53 11.16 12.00
N PRO A 21 -23.65 10.30 13.00
CA PRO A 21 -24.93 9.90 13.60
C PRO A 21 -25.02 10.39 15.04
N ALA A 22 -26.23 10.31 15.61
CA ALA A 22 -26.51 10.62 16.98
C ALA A 22 -25.45 10.07 17.96
N ALA A 23 -25.08 10.87 18.94
CA ALA A 23 -24.01 10.63 19.89
C ALA A 23 -24.13 9.26 20.60
N ILE A 24 -23.54 8.25 20.02
CA ILE A 24 -23.02 7.13 20.76
C ILE A 24 -21.58 7.57 21.11
N ALA A 25 -21.27 7.72 22.39
CA ALA A 25 -19.90 7.89 22.82
C ALA A 25 -19.12 6.69 22.28
N ALA A 26 -18.32 6.92 21.21
CA ALA A 26 -17.55 5.85 20.61
C ALA A 26 -16.52 5.40 21.65
N ASP A 27 -16.66 4.17 22.11
CA ASP A 27 -15.68 3.56 23.00
C ASP A 27 -14.43 3.22 22.16
N LEU A 28 -13.47 4.16 22.14
CA LEU A 28 -12.17 4.01 21.50
C LEU A 28 -11.13 3.36 22.43
N THR A 29 -11.55 2.82 23.58
CA THR A 29 -10.63 2.18 24.53
C THR A 29 -9.89 0.97 23.93
N GLY A 30 -10.47 0.33 22.94
CA GLY A 30 -9.85 -0.78 22.20
C GLY A 30 -8.93 -0.37 21.05
N VAL A 31 -8.58 0.92 20.91
CA VAL A 31 -7.72 1.40 19.81
C VAL A 31 -6.30 1.64 20.32
N GLY A 32 -5.34 0.95 19.72
CA GLY A 32 -3.91 1.18 19.93
C GLY A 32 -3.23 1.77 18.71
N PHE A 33 -2.03 2.29 18.90
CA PHE A 33 -1.16 2.65 17.79
C PHE A 33 0.29 2.26 18.05
N LEU A 34 1.02 2.02 16.96
CA LEU A 34 2.42 1.59 16.95
C LEU A 34 3.24 2.48 16.02
N ASP A 35 4.38 2.95 16.48
CA ASP A 35 5.41 3.53 15.62
C ASP A 35 6.18 2.39 14.94
N GLN A 36 5.79 2.06 13.69
CA GLN A 36 6.47 1.01 12.93
C GLN A 36 7.95 1.34 12.67
N ALA A 37 8.31 2.62 12.56
CA ALA A 37 9.69 3.04 12.37
C ALA A 37 10.56 2.70 13.60
N ALA A 38 9.99 2.80 14.81
CA ALA A 38 10.72 2.41 16.03
C ALA A 38 11.04 0.91 16.05
N VAL A 39 10.16 0.06 15.52
CA VAL A 39 10.41 -1.39 15.39
C VAL A 39 11.43 -1.66 14.28
N ALA A 40 11.28 -1.03 13.11
CA ALA A 40 12.19 -1.20 11.97
C ALA A 40 13.63 -0.74 12.27
N ASN A 41 13.81 0.20 13.20
CA ASN A 41 15.11 0.70 13.64
C ASN A 41 15.76 -0.15 14.76
N LEU A 42 15.16 -1.27 15.15
CA LEU A 42 15.82 -2.19 16.07
C LEU A 42 17.10 -2.77 15.46
N PRO A 43 18.18 -2.95 16.25
CA PRO A 43 19.47 -3.44 15.74
C PRO A 43 19.37 -4.71 14.92
N ALA A 44 18.49 -5.64 15.29
CA ALA A 44 18.26 -6.87 14.56
C ALA A 44 17.70 -6.61 13.13
N PHE A 45 16.73 -5.71 12.99
CA PHE A 45 16.17 -5.34 11.69
C PHE A 45 17.18 -4.56 10.83
N VAL A 46 17.93 -3.63 11.44
CA VAL A 46 18.98 -2.88 10.77
C VAL A 46 20.06 -3.83 10.23
N SER A 47 20.54 -4.76 11.05
CA SER A 47 21.51 -5.77 10.63
C SER A 47 20.99 -6.68 9.54
N ALA A 48 19.73 -7.13 9.64
CA ALA A 48 19.08 -7.94 8.63
C ALA A 48 18.95 -7.20 7.29
N ASN A 49 18.55 -5.92 7.31
CA ASN A 49 18.48 -5.09 6.12
C ASN A 49 19.87 -4.91 5.47
N GLN A 50 20.93 -4.75 6.26
CA GLN A 50 22.30 -4.69 5.74
C GLN A 50 22.70 -6.01 5.06
N GLN A 51 22.37 -7.17 5.65
CA GLN A 51 22.63 -8.48 5.05
C GLN A 51 21.89 -8.66 3.73
N VAL A 52 20.59 -8.31 3.68
CA VAL A 52 19.79 -8.37 2.45
C VAL A 52 20.35 -7.44 1.38
N SER A 53 20.75 -6.23 1.76
CA SER A 53 21.33 -5.25 0.83
C SER A 53 22.68 -5.71 0.28
N ALA A 54 23.55 -6.29 1.11
CA ALA A 54 24.83 -6.84 0.68
C ALA A 54 24.62 -8.03 -0.28
N TYR A 55 23.69 -8.93 0.03
CA TYR A 55 23.33 -10.04 -0.85
C TYR A 55 22.77 -9.56 -2.19
N LYS A 56 21.88 -8.55 -2.17
CA LYS A 56 21.34 -7.94 -3.38
C LYS A 56 22.45 -7.42 -4.30
N ALA A 57 23.42 -6.67 -3.76
CA ALA A 57 24.54 -6.14 -4.54
C ALA A 57 25.39 -7.26 -5.18
N GLN A 58 25.63 -8.35 -4.43
CA GLN A 58 26.32 -9.53 -4.96
C GLN A 58 25.52 -10.21 -6.08
N LEU A 59 24.24 -10.40 -5.86
CA LEU A 59 23.34 -11.05 -6.83
C LEU A 59 23.16 -10.19 -8.10
N GLU A 60 23.11 -8.86 -7.98
CA GLU A 60 23.07 -7.93 -9.12
C GLU A 60 24.30 -8.09 -10.03
N THR A 61 25.49 -8.24 -9.45
CA THR A 61 26.71 -8.49 -10.22
C THR A 61 26.66 -9.81 -11.00
N GLN A 62 26.12 -10.86 -10.39
CA GLN A 62 25.91 -12.16 -11.04
C GLN A 62 24.83 -12.06 -12.14
N PHE A 63 23.74 -11.38 -11.87
CA PHE A 63 22.64 -11.13 -12.81
C PHE A 63 23.15 -10.39 -14.05
N GLU A 64 23.87 -9.29 -13.88
CA GLU A 64 24.44 -8.56 -15.02
C GLU A 64 25.39 -9.42 -15.86
N SER A 65 26.21 -10.23 -15.20
CA SER A 65 27.14 -11.16 -15.87
C SER A 65 26.38 -12.23 -16.66
N ALA A 66 25.31 -12.80 -16.08
CA ALA A 66 24.45 -13.78 -16.75
C ALA A 66 23.68 -13.16 -17.91
N MET A 67 23.12 -11.96 -17.75
CA MET A 67 22.40 -11.22 -18.79
C MET A 67 23.29 -10.89 -19.99
N ARG A 68 24.57 -10.54 -19.77
CA ARG A 68 25.54 -10.31 -20.87
C ARG A 68 25.86 -11.58 -21.67
N ARG A 69 25.76 -12.77 -21.06
CA ARG A 69 26.00 -14.06 -21.73
C ARG A 69 24.75 -14.64 -22.38
N ALA A 70 23.56 -14.15 -22.00
CA ALA A 70 22.29 -14.63 -22.54
C ALA A 70 22.19 -14.31 -24.05
N ARG A 71 21.91 -15.34 -24.86
CA ARG A 71 21.84 -15.22 -26.32
C ARG A 71 20.41 -15.08 -26.84
N THR A 72 19.41 -15.53 -26.06
CA THR A 72 18.00 -15.50 -26.43
C THR A 72 17.17 -14.71 -25.43
N ASP A 73 16.01 -14.24 -25.85
CA ASP A 73 15.09 -13.55 -24.94
C ASP A 73 14.50 -14.52 -23.89
N ALA A 74 14.35 -15.80 -24.25
CA ALA A 74 13.97 -16.85 -23.31
C ALA A 74 15.01 -17.04 -22.19
N ASP A 75 16.32 -17.03 -22.54
CA ASP A 75 17.38 -17.07 -21.52
C ASP A 75 17.32 -15.86 -20.58
N LYS A 76 17.11 -14.66 -21.13
CA LYS A 76 16.98 -13.43 -20.32
C LYS A 76 15.79 -13.48 -19.38
N GLN A 77 14.65 -14.00 -19.84
CA GLN A 77 13.47 -14.17 -18.99
C GLN A 77 13.74 -15.16 -17.85
N ARG A 78 14.34 -16.31 -18.13
CA ARG A 78 14.72 -17.32 -17.13
C ARG A 78 15.67 -16.74 -16.09
N ILE A 79 16.71 -16.02 -16.52
CA ILE A 79 17.67 -15.35 -15.61
C ILE A 79 16.94 -14.32 -14.73
N SER A 80 16.01 -13.55 -15.29
CA SER A 80 15.23 -12.56 -14.51
C SER A 80 14.34 -13.20 -13.45
N LEU A 81 13.69 -14.31 -13.79
CA LEU A 81 12.86 -15.07 -12.85
C LEU A 81 13.72 -15.66 -11.73
N GLN A 82 14.84 -16.31 -12.08
CA GLN A 82 15.77 -16.87 -11.12
C GLN A 82 16.33 -15.81 -10.15
N TYR A 83 16.70 -14.64 -10.67
CA TYR A 83 17.15 -13.53 -9.84
C TYR A 83 16.07 -13.08 -8.84
N GLN A 84 14.81 -12.96 -9.29
CA GLN A 84 13.70 -12.57 -8.43
C GLN A 84 13.44 -13.62 -7.33
N GLU A 85 13.47 -14.91 -7.69
CA GLU A 85 13.29 -16.01 -6.76
C GLU A 85 14.38 -16.03 -5.70
N GLU A 86 15.67 -16.05 -6.11
CA GLU A 86 16.81 -16.08 -5.19
C GLU A 86 16.82 -14.87 -4.24
N PHE A 87 16.46 -13.68 -4.74
CA PHE A 87 16.37 -12.48 -3.89
C PHE A 87 15.21 -12.58 -2.89
N SER A 88 14.04 -13.03 -3.34
CA SER A 88 12.85 -13.22 -2.50
C SER A 88 13.11 -14.24 -1.40
N ASP A 89 13.75 -15.36 -1.75
CA ASP A 89 14.07 -16.42 -0.80
C ASP A 89 15.05 -15.92 0.28
N LYS A 90 16.09 -15.19 -0.12
CA LYS A 90 17.03 -14.60 0.84
C LYS A 90 16.40 -13.56 1.73
N GLN A 91 15.52 -12.74 1.18
CA GLN A 91 14.77 -11.76 1.96
C GLN A 91 13.87 -12.45 2.99
N ASN A 92 13.16 -13.50 2.59
CA ASN A 92 12.30 -14.28 3.48
C ASN A 92 13.11 -15.02 4.56
N GLU A 93 14.25 -15.60 4.20
CA GLU A 93 15.15 -16.27 5.14
C GLU A 93 15.63 -15.33 6.26
N VAL A 94 16.06 -14.13 5.89
CA VAL A 94 16.68 -13.17 6.81
C VAL A 94 15.63 -12.36 7.59
N MET A 95 14.60 -11.87 6.91
CA MET A 95 13.60 -10.96 7.49
C MET A 95 12.40 -11.71 8.08
N GLY A 96 12.05 -12.88 7.55
CA GLY A 96 10.87 -13.65 7.96
C GLY A 96 10.78 -13.91 9.46
N PRO A 97 11.82 -14.41 10.12
CA PRO A 97 11.81 -14.65 11.57
C PRO A 97 11.63 -13.37 12.39
N LEU A 98 12.18 -12.23 11.92
CA LEU A 98 12.04 -10.93 12.60
C LEU A 98 10.61 -10.40 12.48
N PHE A 99 10.01 -10.49 11.30
CA PHE A 99 8.61 -10.12 11.10
C PHE A 99 7.67 -11.00 11.92
N ALA A 100 7.88 -12.31 11.92
CA ALA A 100 7.08 -13.24 12.73
C ALA A 100 7.16 -12.90 14.22
N ARG A 101 8.37 -12.57 14.72
CA ARG A 101 8.57 -12.15 16.10
C ARG A 101 7.89 -10.82 16.40
N ALA A 102 7.98 -9.84 15.50
CA ALA A 102 7.31 -8.56 15.65
C ALA A 102 5.78 -8.73 15.68
N GLN A 103 5.22 -9.52 14.77
CA GLN A 103 3.79 -9.81 14.74
C GLN A 103 3.31 -10.51 16.03
N ALA A 104 4.07 -11.49 16.51
CA ALA A 104 3.77 -12.15 17.77
C ALA A 104 3.80 -11.17 18.97
N ALA A 105 4.77 -10.25 19.00
CA ALA A 105 4.87 -9.22 20.02
C ALA A 105 3.67 -8.27 19.98
N ILE A 106 3.29 -7.81 18.79
CA ILE A 106 2.13 -6.93 18.60
C ILE A 106 0.85 -7.62 19.08
N ALA A 107 0.64 -8.88 18.64
CA ALA A 107 -0.54 -9.65 19.06
C ALA A 107 -0.59 -9.86 20.58
N SER A 108 0.53 -10.21 21.21
CA SER A 108 0.62 -10.44 22.64
C SER A 108 0.35 -9.16 23.45
N VAL A 109 0.96 -8.03 23.07
CA VAL A 109 0.76 -6.73 23.72
C VAL A 109 -0.68 -6.25 23.52
N SER A 110 -1.22 -6.41 22.31
CA SER A 110 -2.61 -6.03 22.00
C SER A 110 -3.62 -6.80 22.84
N ALA A 111 -3.43 -8.12 22.99
CA ALA A 111 -4.28 -8.95 23.82
C ALA A 111 -4.18 -8.58 25.31
N ALA A 112 -2.96 -8.35 25.83
CA ALA A 112 -2.75 -7.94 27.20
C ALA A 112 -3.42 -6.60 27.54
N LYS A 113 -3.58 -5.73 26.55
CA LYS A 113 -4.22 -4.41 26.68
C LYS A 113 -5.68 -4.39 26.19
N ASN A 114 -6.21 -5.53 25.80
CA ASN A 114 -7.58 -5.68 25.25
C ASN A 114 -7.86 -4.77 24.06
N LEU A 115 -6.88 -4.64 23.14
CA LEU A 115 -7.03 -3.82 21.94
C LEU A 115 -7.75 -4.61 20.84
N SER A 116 -8.73 -3.98 20.22
CA SER A 116 -9.46 -4.53 19.08
C SER A 116 -8.81 -4.21 17.73
N ILE A 117 -8.03 -3.12 17.70
CA ILE A 117 -7.26 -2.70 16.53
C ILE A 117 -6.01 -1.94 16.98
N VAL A 118 -4.92 -2.12 16.21
CA VAL A 118 -3.72 -1.30 16.29
C VAL A 118 -3.44 -0.73 14.90
N VAL A 119 -3.27 0.58 14.84
CA VAL A 119 -2.97 1.32 13.61
C VAL A 119 -1.56 1.89 13.63
N ASP A 120 -1.07 2.31 12.48
CA ASP A 120 0.20 3.04 12.39
C ASP A 120 0.07 4.42 13.06
N LYS A 121 1.07 4.77 13.86
CA LYS A 121 1.13 6.08 14.55
C LYS A 121 0.98 7.26 13.61
N ARG A 122 1.42 7.13 12.37
CA ARG A 122 1.40 8.23 11.38
C ARG A 122 0.01 8.75 11.06
N ILE A 123 -1.02 7.92 11.20
CA ILE A 123 -2.41 8.32 10.94
C ILE A 123 -3.13 8.84 12.17
N VAL A 124 -2.53 8.73 13.36
CA VAL A 124 -3.15 9.13 14.62
C VAL A 124 -2.78 10.58 14.96
N ILE A 125 -3.79 11.44 15.01
CA ILE A 125 -3.63 12.84 15.42
C ILE A 125 -3.92 12.98 16.91
N TYR A 126 -4.91 12.24 17.43
CA TYR A 126 -5.34 12.31 18.83
C TYR A 126 -6.02 11.02 19.27
N GLY A 127 -5.80 10.62 20.54
CA GLY A 127 -6.43 9.45 21.15
C GLY A 127 -5.71 8.13 20.83
N GLY A 128 -6.23 7.04 21.38
CA GLY A 128 -5.62 5.72 21.29
C GLY A 128 -4.52 5.48 22.32
N GLN A 129 -4.08 4.22 22.43
CA GLN A 129 -3.02 3.80 23.36
C GLN A 129 -1.72 3.52 22.60
N ASP A 130 -0.64 4.22 22.95
CA ASP A 130 0.69 3.93 22.42
C ASP A 130 1.21 2.60 22.99
N ILE A 131 1.46 1.64 22.11
CA ILE A 131 2.04 0.34 22.48
C ILE A 131 3.49 0.17 22.00
N THR A 132 4.08 1.22 21.44
CA THR A 132 5.41 1.16 20.80
C THR A 132 6.48 0.64 21.74
N SER A 133 6.56 1.18 22.95
CA SER A 133 7.58 0.78 23.94
C SER A 133 7.44 -0.67 24.37
N ASP A 134 6.21 -1.15 24.53
CA ASP A 134 5.93 -2.52 24.97
C ASP A 134 6.28 -3.53 23.88
N VAL A 135 5.90 -3.23 22.63
CA VAL A 135 6.25 -4.06 21.48
C VAL A 135 7.76 -4.09 21.27
N VAL A 136 8.44 -2.93 21.28
CA VAL A 136 9.91 -2.84 21.17
C VAL A 136 10.59 -3.67 22.25
N SER A 137 10.13 -3.60 23.49
CA SER A 137 10.67 -4.37 24.63
C SER A 137 10.46 -5.87 24.42
N ALA A 138 9.27 -6.29 23.98
CA ALA A 138 8.97 -7.68 23.69
C ALA A 138 9.82 -8.24 22.53
N VAL A 139 10.02 -7.46 21.45
CA VAL A 139 10.85 -7.87 20.31
C VAL A 139 12.32 -8.00 20.71
N ARG A 140 12.83 -7.11 21.56
CA ARG A 140 14.23 -7.16 22.06
C ARG A 140 14.50 -8.31 23.03
N SER A 141 13.49 -8.73 23.78
CA SER A 141 13.62 -9.84 24.73
C SER A 141 14.03 -11.12 24.01
N SER A 142 14.89 -11.94 24.64
CA SER A 142 15.19 -13.29 24.15
C SER A 142 14.12 -14.31 24.51
N ALA A 143 13.15 -13.95 25.37
CA ALA A 143 12.07 -14.85 25.78
C ALA A 143 11.15 -15.22 24.61
N ALA A 144 10.58 -16.42 24.66
CA ALA A 144 9.56 -16.82 23.71
C ALA A 144 8.33 -15.91 23.86
N ILE A 145 7.78 -15.46 22.74
CA ILE A 145 6.57 -14.67 22.70
C ILE A 145 5.41 -15.62 22.40
N ASN A 146 4.53 -15.81 23.36
CA ASN A 146 3.31 -16.57 23.14
C ASN A 146 2.26 -15.65 22.53
N ALA A 147 2.11 -15.73 21.21
CA ALA A 147 1.01 -15.02 20.56
C ALA A 147 -0.33 -15.65 21.02
N PRO A 148 -1.34 -14.83 21.35
CA PRO A 148 -2.64 -15.36 21.73
C PRO A 148 -3.26 -16.10 20.54
N GLN A 149 -3.88 -17.26 20.79
CA GLN A 149 -4.63 -17.99 19.76
C GLN A 149 -6.02 -17.41 19.52
N ALA A 150 -6.50 -16.54 20.40
CA ALA A 150 -7.80 -15.91 20.28
C ALA A 150 -7.76 -14.77 19.25
N SER A 151 -8.80 -14.67 18.43
CA SER A 151 -9.01 -13.51 17.56
C SER A 151 -9.16 -12.23 18.38
N PRO A 152 -8.74 -11.06 17.84
CA PRO A 152 -8.98 -9.78 18.50
C PRO A 152 -10.47 -9.59 18.79
N PRO A 153 -10.82 -8.81 19.83
CA PRO A 153 -12.20 -8.42 20.08
C PRO A 153 -12.81 -7.73 18.85
N PRO A 154 -14.14 -7.79 18.65
CA PRO A 154 -14.81 -7.05 17.59
C PRO A 154 -14.44 -5.56 17.63
N SER A 155 -14.11 -4.99 16.50
CA SER A 155 -13.72 -3.59 16.39
C SER A 155 -14.83 -2.77 15.71
N ALA A 156 -15.10 -1.59 16.27
CA ALA A 156 -15.91 -0.57 15.62
C ALA A 156 -15.15 0.17 14.51
N ILE A 157 -13.87 -0.14 14.30
CA ILE A 157 -13.06 0.37 13.21
C ILE A 157 -12.86 -0.78 12.20
N GLY A 158 -13.24 -0.51 10.95
CA GLY A 158 -12.99 -1.39 9.83
C GLY A 158 -11.81 -0.93 8.99
N PHE A 159 -11.39 -1.79 8.09
CA PHE A 159 -10.41 -1.44 7.06
C PHE A 159 -10.81 -1.99 5.70
N VAL A 160 -10.27 -1.35 4.67
CA VAL A 160 -10.40 -1.76 3.28
C VAL A 160 -9.03 -1.81 2.62
N ASP A 161 -8.76 -2.85 1.85
CA ASP A 161 -7.55 -2.93 1.03
C ASP A 161 -7.78 -2.14 -0.27
N GLN A 162 -7.25 -0.91 -0.29
CA GLN A 162 -7.36 -0.04 -1.47
C GLN A 162 -6.64 -0.64 -2.68
N SER A 163 -5.57 -1.40 -2.48
CA SER A 163 -4.85 -2.07 -3.57
C SER A 163 -5.70 -3.15 -4.22
N ALA A 164 -6.47 -3.89 -3.41
CA ALA A 164 -7.41 -4.89 -3.92
C ALA A 164 -8.57 -4.24 -4.71
N LEU A 165 -9.06 -3.07 -4.26
CA LEU A 165 -10.09 -2.30 -4.99
C LEU A 165 -9.54 -1.69 -6.28
N ALA A 166 -8.30 -1.17 -6.26
CA ALA A 166 -7.63 -0.62 -7.44
C ALA A 166 -7.36 -1.66 -8.54
N ASN A 167 -7.30 -2.94 -8.18
CA ASN A 167 -7.15 -4.05 -9.12
C ASN A 167 -8.48 -4.53 -9.73
N SER A 168 -9.60 -3.86 -9.46
CA SER A 168 -10.91 -4.20 -10.05
C SER A 168 -10.92 -4.08 -11.58
N ALA A 169 -11.84 -4.81 -12.23
CA ALA A 169 -11.96 -4.80 -13.68
C ALA A 169 -12.25 -3.39 -14.23
N ASP A 170 -13.07 -2.61 -13.52
CA ASP A 170 -13.44 -1.25 -13.95
C ASP A 170 -12.26 -0.29 -13.86
N VAL A 171 -11.43 -0.38 -12.82
CA VAL A 171 -10.21 0.44 -12.69
C VAL A 171 -9.20 0.05 -13.77
N LYS A 172 -9.03 -1.24 -14.06
CA LYS A 172 -8.18 -1.70 -15.16
C LYS A 172 -8.66 -1.16 -16.49
N LYS A 173 -9.96 -1.26 -16.78
CA LYS A 173 -10.57 -0.72 -18.00
C LYS A 173 -10.36 0.80 -18.13
N ALA A 174 -10.54 1.55 -17.03
CA ALA A 174 -10.29 2.99 -17.02
C ALA A 174 -8.80 3.30 -17.26
N SER A 175 -7.89 2.50 -16.71
CA SER A 175 -6.45 2.62 -16.94
C SER A 175 -6.07 2.35 -18.38
N ASP A 176 -6.64 1.32 -19.01
CA ASP A 176 -6.41 0.98 -20.42
C ASP A 176 -6.93 2.11 -21.33
N GLN A 177 -8.13 2.64 -21.04
CA GLN A 177 -8.70 3.77 -21.77
C GLN A 177 -7.83 5.02 -21.67
N LEU A 178 -7.30 5.32 -20.48
CA LEU A 178 -6.37 6.43 -20.28
C LEU A 178 -5.07 6.23 -21.08
N GLN A 179 -4.53 5.00 -21.07
CA GLN A 179 -3.34 4.68 -21.84
C GLN A 179 -3.56 4.84 -23.34
N ASP A 180 -4.72 4.41 -23.85
CA ASP A 180 -5.06 4.55 -25.27
C ASP A 180 -5.29 6.02 -25.64
N PHE A 181 -5.92 6.81 -24.76
CA PHE A 181 -6.00 8.27 -24.92
C PHE A 181 -4.61 8.90 -25.00
N GLN A 182 -3.69 8.57 -24.10
CA GLN A 182 -2.32 9.09 -24.10
C GLN A 182 -1.59 8.73 -25.40
N LYS A 183 -1.71 7.47 -25.87
CA LYS A 183 -1.12 7.02 -27.14
C LYS A 183 -1.68 7.81 -28.34
N ALA A 184 -2.98 8.10 -28.34
CA ALA A 184 -3.62 8.86 -29.40
C ALA A 184 -3.23 10.36 -29.39
N GLN A 185 -3.07 10.95 -28.22
CA GLN A 185 -2.70 12.36 -28.08
C GLN A 185 -1.20 12.62 -28.33
N GLN A 186 -0.34 11.67 -28.00
CA GLN A 186 1.11 11.85 -28.10
C GLN A 186 1.59 12.35 -29.47
N PRO A 187 1.19 11.77 -30.63
CA PRO A 187 1.65 12.25 -31.94
C PRO A 187 1.11 13.67 -32.24
N ILE A 188 -0.10 14.00 -31.79
CA ILE A 188 -0.73 15.31 -32.02
C ILE A 188 0.08 16.39 -31.30
N TYR A 189 0.34 16.20 -30.01
CA TYR A 189 1.11 17.16 -29.23
C TYR A 189 2.59 17.19 -29.62
N ALA A 190 3.18 16.07 -30.06
CA ALA A 190 4.53 16.03 -30.59
C ALA A 190 4.66 16.88 -31.87
N ALA A 191 3.66 16.84 -32.78
CA ALA A 191 3.61 17.70 -33.96
C ALA A 191 3.48 19.18 -33.59
N ARG A 192 2.59 19.54 -32.66
CA ARG A 192 2.45 20.90 -32.12
C ARG A 192 3.75 21.40 -31.48
N PHE A 193 4.42 20.57 -30.71
CA PHE A 193 5.70 20.90 -30.07
C PHE A 193 6.80 21.17 -31.10
N LYS A 194 6.87 20.38 -32.18
CA LYS A 194 7.82 20.60 -33.28
C LYS A 194 7.54 21.90 -34.06
N SER A 195 6.29 22.32 -34.18
CA SER A 195 5.90 23.52 -34.88
C SER A 195 5.94 24.79 -33.99
N ALA A 196 6.17 24.65 -32.72
CA ALA A 196 6.28 25.75 -31.77
C ALA A 196 7.50 26.62 -32.07
N LYS A 197 7.30 27.95 -32.15
CA LYS A 197 8.30 28.90 -32.62
C LYS A 197 9.32 29.30 -31.58
N ASN A 198 8.97 29.20 -30.31
CA ASN A 198 9.81 29.59 -29.17
C ASN A 198 9.57 28.70 -27.97
N ASP A 199 10.35 28.87 -26.91
CA ASP A 199 10.27 28.03 -25.73
C ASP A 199 8.97 28.24 -24.90
N VAL A 200 8.39 29.45 -24.97
CA VAL A 200 7.08 29.73 -24.33
C VAL A 200 5.99 28.91 -24.99
N ASP A 201 5.95 28.89 -26.33
CA ASP A 201 4.97 28.09 -27.09
C ASP A 201 5.16 26.59 -26.79
N LYS A 202 6.40 26.10 -26.68
CA LYS A 202 6.68 24.72 -26.32
C LYS A 202 6.20 24.39 -24.92
N GLN A 203 6.43 25.27 -23.95
CA GLN A 203 5.92 25.09 -22.58
C GLN A 203 4.38 25.07 -22.56
N GLN A 204 3.73 25.92 -23.35
CA GLN A 204 2.27 25.91 -23.45
C GLN A 204 1.74 24.60 -24.03
N VAL A 205 2.38 24.05 -25.08
CA VAL A 205 2.00 22.76 -25.65
C VAL A 205 2.14 21.63 -24.63
N MET A 206 3.20 21.64 -23.79
CA MET A 206 3.39 20.68 -22.73
C MET A 206 2.31 20.83 -21.64
N ALA A 207 1.97 22.05 -21.25
CA ALA A 207 0.93 22.31 -20.27
C ALA A 207 -0.45 21.85 -20.80
N ASP A 208 -0.76 22.12 -22.07
CA ASP A 208 -1.99 21.67 -22.74
C ASP A 208 -2.09 20.12 -22.75
N TYR A 209 -0.99 19.44 -23.06
CA TYR A 209 -0.94 17.97 -23.04
C TYR A 209 -1.21 17.43 -21.63
N ASN A 210 -0.49 17.94 -20.63
CA ASN A 210 -0.64 17.51 -19.25
C ASN A 210 -2.09 17.74 -18.75
N LYS A 211 -2.66 18.91 -19.10
CA LYS A 211 -4.04 19.23 -18.76
C LYS A 211 -5.01 18.26 -19.43
N ALA A 212 -4.86 17.96 -20.72
CA ALA A 212 -5.73 17.05 -21.44
C ALA A 212 -5.69 15.63 -20.84
N VAL A 213 -4.50 15.15 -20.46
CA VAL A 213 -4.32 13.84 -19.80
C VAL A 213 -4.98 13.85 -18.41
N GLN A 214 -4.80 14.92 -17.64
CA GLN A 214 -5.39 15.05 -16.30
C GLN A 214 -6.92 15.14 -16.36
N ASP A 215 -7.46 15.89 -17.31
CA ASP A 215 -8.91 16.02 -17.51
C ASP A 215 -9.53 14.64 -17.87
N GLU A 216 -8.90 13.87 -18.78
CA GLU A 216 -9.37 12.53 -19.12
C GLU A 216 -9.21 11.55 -17.94
N GLN A 217 -8.10 11.63 -17.19
CA GLN A 217 -7.92 10.84 -15.97
C GLN A 217 -9.04 11.12 -14.95
N ASN A 218 -9.34 12.39 -14.70
CA ASN A 218 -10.40 12.76 -13.78
C ASN A 218 -11.77 12.27 -14.26
N LYS A 219 -12.05 12.37 -15.55
CA LYS A 219 -13.31 11.89 -16.16
C LYS A 219 -13.49 10.38 -15.99
N LEU A 220 -12.42 9.59 -16.15
CA LEU A 220 -12.46 8.14 -16.06
C LEU A 220 -12.47 7.65 -14.60
N LEU A 221 -11.65 8.25 -13.72
CA LEU A 221 -11.43 7.73 -12.37
C LEU A 221 -12.36 8.36 -11.32
N GLN A 222 -12.77 9.61 -11.46
CA GLN A 222 -13.59 10.28 -10.45
C GLN A 222 -14.94 9.57 -10.18
N PRO A 223 -15.66 9.05 -11.20
CA PRO A 223 -16.86 8.25 -10.96
C PRO A 223 -16.57 6.99 -10.14
N LEU A 224 -15.47 6.27 -10.43
CA LEU A 224 -15.09 5.06 -9.72
C LEU A 224 -14.71 5.36 -8.26
N ILE A 225 -14.01 6.45 -8.01
CA ILE A 225 -13.70 6.95 -6.66
C ILE A 225 -14.99 7.22 -5.88
N ASN A 226 -15.94 7.91 -6.49
CA ASN A 226 -17.21 8.26 -5.85
C ASN A 226 -18.05 7.00 -5.56
N GLN A 227 -18.10 6.04 -6.48
CA GLN A 227 -18.76 4.75 -6.27
C GLN A 227 -18.12 3.97 -5.13
N THR A 228 -16.78 3.90 -5.10
CA THR A 228 -16.04 3.22 -4.03
C THR A 228 -16.31 3.86 -2.67
N LYS A 229 -16.30 5.20 -2.60
CA LYS A 229 -16.66 5.94 -1.37
C LYS A 229 -18.08 5.63 -0.90
N ALA A 230 -19.03 5.64 -1.83
CA ALA A 230 -20.45 5.35 -1.52
C ALA A 230 -20.64 3.90 -1.05
N ALA A 231 -20.01 2.93 -1.73
CA ALA A 231 -20.04 1.52 -1.36
C ALA A 231 -19.42 1.30 0.03
N THR A 232 -18.23 1.86 0.27
CA THR A 232 -17.55 1.77 1.57
C THR A 232 -18.42 2.36 2.70
N ALA A 233 -19.00 3.55 2.49
CA ALA A 233 -19.89 4.17 3.47
C ALA A 233 -21.17 3.35 3.71
N GLY A 234 -21.71 2.71 2.67
CA GLY A 234 -22.87 1.81 2.79
C GLY A 234 -22.56 0.57 3.63
N VAL A 235 -21.44 -0.08 3.34
CA VAL A 235 -20.97 -1.27 4.10
C VAL A 235 -20.62 -0.88 5.53
N ALA A 236 -19.92 0.23 5.75
CA ALA A 236 -19.57 0.69 7.09
C ALA A 236 -20.81 0.89 7.97
N ARG A 237 -21.86 1.54 7.43
CA ARG A 237 -23.14 1.72 8.14
C ARG A 237 -23.83 0.40 8.45
N SER A 238 -23.88 -0.53 7.50
CA SER A 238 -24.52 -1.84 7.69
C SER A 238 -23.83 -2.69 8.75
N LYS A 239 -22.54 -2.45 8.98
CA LYS A 239 -21.73 -3.15 10.00
C LYS A 239 -21.54 -2.34 11.29
N ASN A 240 -22.20 -1.19 11.42
CA ASN A 240 -22.05 -0.27 12.57
C ASN A 240 -20.60 0.15 12.83
N LEU A 241 -19.81 0.33 11.77
CA LEU A 241 -18.44 0.83 11.90
C LEU A 241 -18.45 2.35 12.04
N LEU A 242 -17.62 2.85 12.96
CA LEU A 242 -17.44 4.27 13.23
C LEU A 242 -16.43 4.92 12.30
N LEU A 243 -15.44 4.15 11.87
CA LEU A 243 -14.36 4.58 11.00
C LEU A 243 -13.94 3.43 10.09
N VAL A 244 -13.52 3.77 8.88
CA VAL A 244 -12.84 2.84 7.97
C VAL A 244 -11.50 3.46 7.57
N VAL A 245 -10.42 2.69 7.71
CA VAL A 245 -9.06 3.09 7.36
C VAL A 245 -8.52 2.22 6.21
N ASP A 246 -7.38 2.59 5.65
CA ASP A 246 -6.69 1.74 4.69
C ASP A 246 -6.07 0.53 5.39
N ARG A 247 -6.10 -0.63 4.75
CA ARG A 247 -5.41 -1.85 5.22
C ARG A 247 -3.92 -1.61 5.46
N ALA A 248 -3.29 -0.76 4.66
CA ALA A 248 -1.87 -0.42 4.79
C ALA A 248 -1.53 0.27 6.12
N ASP A 249 -2.52 0.91 6.75
CA ASP A 249 -2.35 1.61 8.03
C ASP A 249 -2.74 0.76 9.25
N VAL A 250 -3.24 -0.48 9.02
CA VAL A 250 -3.62 -1.40 10.09
C VAL A 250 -2.47 -2.35 10.40
N VAL A 251 -2.01 -2.30 11.63
CA VAL A 251 -0.92 -3.14 12.15
C VAL A 251 -1.45 -4.47 12.71
N PHE A 252 -2.64 -4.42 13.38
CA PHE A 252 -3.26 -5.59 14.00
C PHE A 252 -4.76 -5.39 14.18
N GLY A 253 -5.56 -6.48 14.07
CA GLY A 253 -7.01 -6.47 14.33
C GLY A 253 -7.82 -5.67 13.32
N GLY A 254 -8.97 -5.14 13.78
CA GLY A 254 -9.93 -4.44 12.92
C GLY A 254 -10.88 -5.38 12.18
N THR A 255 -11.89 -4.80 11.54
CA THR A 255 -12.87 -5.52 10.73
C THR A 255 -12.57 -5.33 9.25
N ASP A 256 -12.15 -6.39 8.55
CA ASP A 256 -11.96 -6.35 7.10
C ASP A 256 -13.31 -6.28 6.39
N ILE A 257 -13.52 -5.22 5.60
CA ILE A 257 -14.71 -5.02 4.79
C ILE A 257 -14.41 -5.00 3.28
N THR A 258 -13.20 -5.35 2.88
CA THR A 258 -12.75 -5.29 1.49
C THR A 258 -13.68 -6.05 0.55
N GLN A 259 -13.98 -7.31 0.89
CA GLN A 259 -14.85 -8.16 0.06
C GLN A 259 -16.29 -7.64 0.01
N ASP A 260 -16.80 -7.11 1.12
CA ASP A 260 -18.16 -6.55 1.17
C ASP A 260 -18.28 -5.32 0.28
N VAL A 261 -17.25 -4.47 0.27
CA VAL A 261 -17.16 -3.30 -0.62
C VAL A 261 -17.09 -3.74 -2.07
N GLN A 262 -16.26 -4.74 -2.40
CA GLN A 262 -16.18 -5.29 -3.77
C GLN A 262 -17.55 -5.84 -4.22
N ASN A 263 -18.23 -6.58 -3.35
CA ASN A 263 -19.57 -7.10 -3.65
C ASN A 263 -20.62 -5.98 -3.83
N ALA A 264 -20.47 -4.86 -3.12
CA ALA A 264 -21.34 -3.70 -3.28
C ALA A 264 -21.08 -2.92 -4.58
N LEU A 265 -19.82 -2.91 -5.07
CA LEU A 265 -19.45 -2.28 -6.35
C LEU A 265 -19.91 -3.10 -7.55
N ASN A 266 -20.05 -4.42 -7.42
CA ASN A 266 -20.45 -5.33 -8.50
C ASN A 266 -21.99 -5.49 -8.65
N LYS A 267 -22.78 -4.77 -7.85
CA LYS A 267 -24.25 -4.74 -7.92
C LYS A 267 -24.77 -3.61 -8.78
#